data_8b0a0647e75bb8d6a519bc19032cb032
#
_entry.id   8b0a0647e75bb8d6a519bc19032cb032
#
_cell.length_a   1.000
_cell.length_b   1.000
_cell.length_c   1.000
_cell.angle_alpha   90.00
_cell.angle_beta   90.00
_cell.angle_gamma   90.00
#
_symmetry.space_group_name_H-M   'P 1'
#
loop_
_entity.id
_entity.type
_entity.pdbx_description
1 polymer ?
#
loop_
_entity_poly.entity_id
_entity_poly.type
_entity_poly.pdbx_seq_one_letter_code
_entity_poly.pdbx_strand_id
1 'polypeptide(L)'
;MKNSLLLILVLLLFTDFKQVSKKPSNTIEIRFGKGGGITGFYEKYVLSKNGVLWKYSESDNTKKVIKTITKTKHNYILKKISSKGLQSINLNEAGNMNSYIELSKGLKVFKRFQWPTDKKDIPVQIKELDSLLNTLL
;
A
#
# COMPACT_ATOMS: atom_id res chain seq x y z
N MET A 1 -42.13 -41.94 12.52
CA MET A 1 -40.97 -41.52 13.33
C MET A 1 -39.62 -41.52 12.59
N LYS A 2 -39.47 -42.13 11.40
CA LYS A 2 -38.20 -42.15 10.65
C LYS A 2 -37.86 -40.83 9.92
N ASN A 3 -38.85 -40.00 9.60
CA ASN A 3 -38.64 -38.76 8.84
C ASN A 3 -38.21 -37.55 9.69
N SER A 4 -38.45 -37.57 11.00
CA SER A 4 -38.05 -36.52 11.93
C SER A 4 -36.53 -36.49 12.19
N LEU A 5 -35.89 -37.66 12.17
CA LEU A 5 -34.46 -37.78 12.43
C LEU A 5 -33.60 -37.25 11.26
N LEU A 6 -34.11 -37.39 10.02
CA LEU A 6 -33.45 -36.89 8.83
C LEU A 6 -33.46 -35.36 8.75
N LEU A 7 -34.55 -34.74 9.22
CA LEU A 7 -34.69 -33.28 9.23
C LEU A 7 -33.74 -32.62 10.21
N ILE A 8 -33.47 -33.25 11.37
CA ILE A 8 -32.51 -32.73 12.37
C ILE A 8 -31.07 -32.84 11.87
N LEU A 9 -30.74 -33.89 11.13
CA LEU A 9 -29.40 -34.06 10.57
C LEU A 9 -29.05 -33.01 9.50
N VAL A 10 -30.03 -32.58 8.70
CA VAL A 10 -29.84 -31.53 7.68
C VAL A 10 -29.69 -30.17 8.31
N LEU A 11 -30.35 -29.88 9.44
CA LEU A 11 -30.18 -28.59 10.13
C LEU A 11 -28.80 -28.42 10.78
N LEU A 12 -28.11 -29.50 11.13
CA LEU A 12 -26.76 -29.45 11.74
C LEU A 12 -25.65 -29.18 10.73
N LEU A 13 -25.92 -29.27 9.43
CA LEU A 13 -24.93 -29.00 8.37
C LEU A 13 -24.83 -27.50 8.00
N PHE A 14 -25.70 -26.63 8.53
CA PHE A 14 -25.71 -25.20 8.26
C PHE A 14 -25.06 -24.34 9.36
N THR A 15 -24.52 -24.96 10.41
CA THR A 15 -23.80 -24.22 11.43
C THR A 15 -22.33 -24.24 11.14
N ASP A 16 -21.77 -23.05 10.91
CA ASP A 16 -20.36 -22.63 10.91
C ASP A 16 -19.69 -22.32 9.58
N PHE A 17 -20.36 -21.55 8.72
CA PHE A 17 -19.61 -20.58 7.92
C PHE A 17 -19.45 -19.28 8.74
N LYS A 18 -18.59 -19.29 9.75
CA LYS A 18 -18.03 -18.04 10.29
C LYS A 18 -17.20 -17.42 9.19
N GLN A 19 -17.81 -16.54 8.40
CA GLN A 19 -17.07 -15.56 7.63
C GLN A 19 -16.18 -14.80 8.63
N VAL A 20 -14.91 -15.15 8.67
CA VAL A 20 -13.90 -14.33 9.33
C VAL A 20 -13.84 -13.04 8.52
N SER A 21 -14.71 -12.08 8.84
CA SER A 21 -14.60 -10.75 8.33
C SER A 21 -13.24 -10.22 8.83
N LYS A 22 -12.23 -10.23 7.97
CA LYS A 22 -10.97 -9.54 8.25
C LYS A 22 -11.35 -8.10 8.51
N LYS A 23 -11.37 -7.68 9.78
CA LYS A 23 -11.46 -6.26 10.15
C LYS A 23 -10.50 -5.50 9.25
N PRO A 24 -10.95 -4.48 8.51
CA PRO A 24 -10.07 -3.69 7.68
C PRO A 24 -8.94 -3.17 8.57
N SER A 25 -7.73 -3.58 8.27
CA SER A 25 -6.54 -3.19 9.01
C SER A 25 -6.41 -1.67 8.90
N ASN A 26 -6.54 -0.95 10.01
CA ASN A 26 -6.38 0.50 10.08
C ASN A 26 -4.94 0.98 9.82
N THR A 27 -4.07 0.10 9.41
CA THR A 27 -2.65 0.33 9.18
C THR A 27 -2.40 0.77 7.74
N ILE A 28 -1.61 1.82 7.60
CA ILE A 28 -1.22 2.40 6.31
C ILE A 28 -0.21 1.46 5.63
N GLU A 29 -0.44 1.20 4.36
CA GLU A 29 0.50 0.63 3.41
C GLU A 29 0.98 1.75 2.49
N ILE A 30 2.28 1.82 2.23
CA ILE A 30 2.92 2.85 1.41
C ILE A 30 3.45 2.19 0.15
N ARG A 31 2.98 2.65 -1.00
CA ARG A 31 3.49 2.26 -2.32
C ARG A 31 4.23 3.42 -2.91
N PHE A 32 5.40 3.18 -3.49
CA PHE A 32 6.20 4.24 -4.09
C PHE A 32 7.07 3.68 -5.21
N GLY A 33 7.55 4.56 -6.07
CA GLY A 33 8.41 4.16 -7.18
C GLY A 33 8.39 5.17 -8.30
N LYS A 34 8.82 4.69 -9.47
CA LYS A 34 8.93 5.48 -10.70
C LYS A 34 8.39 4.67 -11.87
N GLY A 35 7.87 5.35 -12.87
CA GLY A 35 7.44 4.65 -14.07
C GLY A 35 6.78 5.55 -15.10
N GLY A 36 6.34 4.96 -16.18
CA GLY A 36 5.81 5.64 -17.35
C GLY A 36 6.72 5.47 -18.57
N GLY A 37 6.80 6.50 -19.41
CA GLY A 37 7.52 6.44 -20.68
C GLY A 37 6.79 5.57 -21.71
N ILE A 38 7.46 5.28 -22.82
CA ILE A 38 6.89 4.51 -23.94
C ILE A 38 6.49 3.09 -23.54
N THR A 39 7.22 2.50 -22.56
CA THR A 39 6.96 1.13 -22.11
C THR A 39 5.80 1.02 -21.11
N GLY A 40 5.42 2.11 -20.47
CA GLY A 40 4.38 2.12 -19.43
C GLY A 40 4.74 1.35 -18.13
N PHE A 41 5.95 0.80 -18.02
CA PHE A 41 6.34 0.03 -16.84
C PHE A 41 6.59 0.90 -15.62
N TYR A 42 6.17 0.38 -14.47
CA TYR A 42 6.37 1.01 -13.16
C TYR A 42 7.24 0.15 -12.25
N GLU A 43 8.34 0.74 -11.76
CA GLU A 43 9.02 0.20 -10.58
C GLU A 43 8.16 0.46 -9.35
N LYS A 44 7.80 -0.59 -8.65
CA LYS A 44 6.88 -0.51 -7.54
C LYS A 44 7.47 -1.15 -6.29
N TYR A 45 7.57 -0.35 -5.26
CA TYR A 45 7.93 -0.79 -3.92
C TYR A 45 6.74 -0.64 -2.99
N VAL A 46 6.61 -1.56 -2.06
CA VAL A 46 5.50 -1.59 -1.10
C VAL A 46 6.06 -1.78 0.29
N LEU A 47 5.94 -0.76 1.12
CA LEU A 47 6.20 -0.86 2.55
C LEU A 47 4.91 -1.24 3.26
N SER A 48 4.87 -2.48 3.74
CA SER A 48 3.69 -3.02 4.42
C SER A 48 3.56 -2.48 5.85
N LYS A 49 2.38 -2.66 6.43
CA LYS A 49 2.07 -2.32 7.82
C LYS A 49 3.01 -2.95 8.86
N ASN A 50 3.66 -4.04 8.52
CA ASN A 50 4.57 -4.77 9.41
C ASN A 50 6.05 -4.36 9.21
N GLY A 51 6.30 -3.31 8.41
CA GLY A 51 7.66 -2.84 8.11
C GLY A 51 8.41 -3.71 7.11
N VAL A 52 7.75 -4.64 6.44
CA VAL A 52 8.35 -5.42 5.35
C VAL A 52 8.30 -4.62 4.07
N LEU A 53 9.46 -4.43 3.44
CA LEU A 53 9.61 -3.78 2.15
C LEU A 53 9.65 -4.83 1.05
N TRP A 54 8.78 -4.66 0.06
CA TRP A 54 8.67 -5.52 -1.11
C TRP A 54 9.03 -4.74 -2.38
N LYS A 55 9.67 -5.41 -3.32
CA LYS A 55 9.70 -4.99 -4.73
C LYS A 55 8.64 -5.81 -5.48
N TYR A 56 7.84 -5.13 -6.26
CA TYR A 56 6.83 -5.74 -7.12
C TYR A 56 7.27 -5.58 -8.57
N SER A 57 7.26 -6.67 -9.32
CA SER A 57 7.54 -6.69 -10.76
C SER A 57 6.23 -6.90 -11.49
N GLU A 58 5.86 -5.95 -12.35
CA GLU A 58 4.63 -6.04 -13.16
C GLU A 58 4.79 -7.01 -14.33
N SER A 59 6.02 -7.20 -14.84
CA SER A 59 6.28 -8.02 -16.02
C SER A 59 6.01 -9.51 -15.78
N ASP A 60 6.27 -10.00 -14.59
CA ASP A 60 6.12 -11.41 -14.21
C ASP A 60 5.16 -11.63 -13.03
N ASN A 61 4.49 -10.55 -12.60
CA ASN A 61 3.58 -10.55 -11.46
C ASN A 61 4.21 -11.12 -10.17
N THR A 62 5.51 -10.94 -9.99
CA THR A 62 6.24 -11.44 -8.83
C THR A 62 6.40 -10.38 -7.75
N LYS A 63 6.55 -10.85 -6.52
CA LYS A 63 6.75 -10.04 -5.33
C LYS A 63 7.94 -10.57 -4.55
N LYS A 64 8.97 -9.74 -4.41
CA LYS A 64 10.22 -10.09 -3.72
C LYS A 64 10.38 -9.25 -2.46
N VAL A 65 10.67 -9.90 -1.32
CA VAL A 65 11.08 -9.19 -0.10
C VAL A 65 12.46 -8.58 -0.31
N ILE A 66 12.57 -7.28 -0.05
CA ILE A 66 13.86 -6.57 -0.03
C ILE A 66 14.47 -6.66 1.36
N LYS A 67 13.73 -6.21 2.37
CA LYS A 67 14.14 -6.23 3.79
C LYS A 67 12.95 -5.96 4.71
N THR A 68 13.19 -6.15 5.99
CA THR A 68 12.30 -5.67 7.05
C THR A 68 12.98 -4.50 7.75
N ILE A 69 12.28 -3.38 7.90
CA ILE A 69 12.77 -2.22 8.64
C ILE A 69 12.41 -2.31 10.12
N THR A 70 13.17 -1.62 10.97
CA THR A 70 12.89 -1.58 12.40
C THR A 70 11.57 -0.87 12.70
N LYS A 71 10.91 -1.25 13.78
CA LYS A 71 9.67 -0.60 14.27
C LYS A 71 9.85 0.90 14.45
N THR A 72 11.01 1.33 14.97
CA THR A 72 11.34 2.76 15.15
C THR A 72 11.35 3.50 13.82
N LYS A 73 12.03 2.96 12.79
CA LYS A 73 12.07 3.56 11.45
C LYS A 73 10.68 3.59 10.83
N HIS A 74 9.92 2.52 10.96
CA HIS A 74 8.54 2.44 10.46
C HIS A 74 7.65 3.50 11.10
N ASN A 75 7.66 3.62 12.43
CA ASN A 75 6.89 4.61 13.16
C ASN A 75 7.29 6.05 12.79
N TYR A 76 8.58 6.31 12.54
CA TYR A 76 9.04 7.60 12.07
C TYR A 76 8.44 7.98 10.72
N ILE A 77 8.41 7.03 9.76
CA ILE A 77 7.77 7.22 8.45
C ILE A 77 6.28 7.51 8.61
N LEU A 78 5.57 6.72 9.42
CA LEU A 78 4.14 6.92 9.67
C LEU A 78 3.85 8.28 10.31
N LYS A 79 4.68 8.76 11.23
CA LYS A 79 4.56 10.08 11.83
C LYS A 79 4.71 11.21 10.78
N LYS A 80 5.67 11.07 9.86
CA LYS A 80 5.82 12.03 8.75
C LYS A 80 4.57 12.08 7.86
N ILE A 81 4.02 10.91 7.51
CA ILE A 81 2.80 10.79 6.69
C ILE A 81 1.59 11.41 7.38
N SER A 82 1.48 11.27 8.69
CA SER A 82 0.35 11.78 9.48
C SER A 82 0.41 13.30 9.73
N SER A 83 1.49 13.96 9.31
CA SER A 83 1.62 15.42 9.50
C SER A 83 0.55 16.17 8.72
N LYS A 84 -0.05 17.21 9.33
CA LYS A 84 -1.07 18.05 8.67
C LYS A 84 -0.54 18.68 7.38
N GLY A 85 0.73 19.08 7.35
CA GLY A 85 1.36 19.67 6.18
C GLY A 85 1.37 18.73 4.97
N LEU A 86 1.65 17.44 5.17
CA LEU A 86 1.62 16.46 4.08
C LEU A 86 0.19 16.17 3.60
N GLN A 87 -0.75 16.05 4.53
CA GLN A 87 -2.14 15.72 4.19
C GLN A 87 -2.85 16.81 3.35
N SER A 88 -2.46 18.07 3.52
CA SER A 88 -3.03 19.20 2.76
C SER A 88 -2.47 19.35 1.33
N ILE A 89 -1.33 18.73 1.03
CA ILE A 89 -0.70 18.84 -0.29
C ILE A 89 -1.55 18.11 -1.33
N ASN A 90 -1.81 18.78 -2.45
CA ASN A 90 -2.36 18.17 -3.66
C ASN A 90 -1.30 18.24 -4.75
N LEU A 91 -0.67 17.10 -5.07
CA LEU A 91 0.34 16.98 -6.11
C LEU A 91 -0.02 15.77 -6.97
N ASN A 92 -0.57 16.02 -8.14
CA ASN A 92 -0.94 14.98 -9.09
C ASN A 92 -0.69 15.49 -10.51
N GLU A 93 0.57 15.53 -10.88
CA GLU A 93 1.03 16.00 -12.19
C GLU A 93 1.56 14.82 -12.99
N ALA A 94 1.25 14.79 -14.27
CA ALA A 94 1.70 13.75 -15.19
C ALA A 94 2.84 14.27 -16.06
N GLY A 95 3.85 13.45 -16.26
CA GLY A 95 4.95 13.64 -17.21
C GLY A 95 5.22 12.38 -18.00
N ASN A 96 6.24 12.38 -18.84
CA ASN A 96 6.66 11.19 -19.56
C ASN A 96 7.09 10.08 -18.59
N MET A 97 7.97 10.40 -17.63
CA MET A 97 8.34 9.55 -16.49
C MET A 97 7.86 10.20 -15.21
N ASN A 98 7.25 9.41 -14.34
CA ASN A 98 6.67 9.90 -13.10
C ASN A 98 7.26 9.21 -11.88
N SER A 99 7.49 9.99 -10.82
CA SER A 99 7.63 9.48 -9.46
C SER A 99 6.28 9.50 -8.78
N TYR A 100 6.03 8.56 -7.87
CA TYR A 100 4.78 8.53 -7.13
C TYR A 100 4.94 7.99 -5.71
N ILE A 101 4.07 8.44 -4.82
CA ILE A 101 3.86 7.90 -3.48
C ILE A 101 2.34 7.74 -3.29
N GLU A 102 1.91 6.56 -2.89
CA GLU A 102 0.51 6.22 -2.70
C GLU A 102 0.32 5.65 -1.30
N LEU A 103 -0.66 6.18 -0.59
CA LEU A 103 -1.02 5.79 0.76
C LEU A 103 -2.36 5.06 0.75
N SER A 104 -2.40 3.85 1.28
CA SER A 104 -3.61 3.04 1.31
C SER A 104 -3.91 2.49 2.70
N LYS A 105 -5.21 2.26 2.98
CA LYS A 105 -5.71 1.53 4.14
C LYS A 105 -6.49 0.31 3.63
N GLY A 106 -5.93 -0.86 3.81
CA GLY A 106 -6.44 -2.07 3.16
C GLY A 106 -6.38 -1.92 1.63
N LEU A 107 -7.51 -2.09 0.95
CA LEU A 107 -7.60 -1.97 -0.51
C LEU A 107 -7.85 -0.53 -1.00
N LYS A 108 -8.17 0.41 -0.08
CA LYS A 108 -8.54 1.78 -0.44
C LYS A 108 -7.31 2.70 -0.42
N VAL A 109 -6.97 3.24 -1.58
CA VAL A 109 -6.04 4.38 -1.69
C VAL A 109 -6.78 5.62 -1.20
N PHE A 110 -6.21 6.33 -0.24
CA PHE A 110 -6.81 7.56 0.29
C PHE A 110 -5.99 8.82 -0.03
N LYS A 111 -4.72 8.66 -0.44
CA LYS A 111 -3.86 9.75 -0.87
C LYS A 111 -2.86 9.25 -1.90
N ARG A 112 -2.66 10.03 -2.97
CA ARG A 112 -1.64 9.81 -3.98
C ARG A 112 -0.94 11.13 -4.27
N PHE A 113 0.38 11.05 -4.37
CA PHE A 113 1.23 12.10 -4.90
C PHE A 113 1.91 11.57 -6.15
N GLN A 114 1.90 12.34 -7.21
CA GLN A 114 2.55 12.00 -8.47
C GLN A 114 3.15 13.26 -9.08
N TRP A 115 4.36 13.14 -9.61
CA TRP A 115 5.05 14.25 -10.28
C TRP A 115 6.00 13.74 -11.36
N PRO A 116 6.30 14.56 -12.40
CA PRO A 116 7.33 14.23 -13.36
C PRO A 116 8.69 14.03 -12.67
N THR A 117 9.42 12.98 -13.06
CA THR A 117 10.68 12.59 -12.38
C THR A 117 11.75 13.66 -12.45
N ASP A 118 11.72 14.49 -13.51
CA ASP A 118 12.64 15.62 -13.76
C ASP A 118 12.20 16.93 -13.10
N LYS A 119 11.00 16.96 -12.49
CA LYS A 119 10.48 18.15 -11.82
C LYS A 119 11.30 18.45 -10.56
N LYS A 120 11.90 19.63 -10.49
CA LYS A 120 12.73 20.08 -9.36
C LYS A 120 11.91 20.79 -8.27
N ASP A 121 10.85 21.49 -8.69
CA ASP A 121 10.00 22.27 -7.79
C ASP A 121 8.80 21.43 -7.33
N ILE A 122 9.04 20.63 -6.30
CA ILE A 122 8.00 19.86 -5.60
C ILE A 122 7.99 20.28 -4.12
N PRO A 123 6.82 20.21 -3.43
CA PRO A 123 6.71 20.55 -2.02
C PRO A 123 7.76 19.85 -1.16
N VAL A 124 8.39 20.59 -0.27
CA VAL A 124 9.52 20.10 0.54
C VAL A 124 9.12 18.83 1.35
N GLN A 125 7.89 18.78 1.85
CA GLN A 125 7.39 17.61 2.61
C GLN A 125 7.33 16.34 1.75
N ILE A 126 6.98 16.47 0.47
CA ILE A 126 6.98 15.34 -0.49
C ILE A 126 8.42 14.94 -0.79
N LYS A 127 9.31 15.90 -1.02
CA LYS A 127 10.73 15.67 -1.28
C LYS A 127 11.41 14.93 -0.12
N GLU A 128 11.12 15.36 1.12
CA GLU A 128 11.63 14.69 2.31
C GLU A 128 11.09 13.25 2.46
N LEU A 129 9.80 13.05 2.22
CA LEU A 129 9.20 11.71 2.28
C LEU A 129 9.76 10.80 1.19
N ASP A 130 9.87 11.27 -0.05
CA ASP A 130 10.45 10.53 -1.17
C ASP A 130 11.90 10.14 -0.87
N SER A 131 12.72 11.09 -0.41
CA SER A 131 14.10 10.84 0.00
C SER A 131 14.17 9.77 1.10
N LEU A 132 13.32 9.89 2.13
CA LEU A 132 13.25 8.93 3.22
C LEU A 132 12.88 7.51 2.75
N LEU A 133 11.92 7.39 1.85
CA LEU A 133 11.52 6.11 1.27
C LEU A 133 12.62 5.51 0.39
N ASN A 134 13.29 6.33 -0.41
CA ASN A 134 14.41 5.88 -1.26
C ASN A 134 15.63 5.41 -0.44
N THR A 135 15.83 5.89 0.80
CA THR A 135 16.87 5.32 1.70
C THR A 135 16.57 3.88 2.14
N LEU A 136 15.38 3.39 1.86
CA LEU A 136 15.01 1.99 2.15
C LEU A 136 15.43 1.03 1.03
N LEU A 137 15.81 1.51 -0.12
CA LEU A 137 16.23 0.69 -1.26
C LEU A 137 17.70 0.37 -1.18
#